data_8f661d25621f3463ca4bcddc678eced4
#
_entry.id   8f661d25621f3463ca4bcddc678eced4
#
_cell.length_a   1.000
_cell.length_b   1.000
_cell.length_c   1.000
_cell.angle_alpha   90.00
_cell.angle_beta   90.00
_cell.angle_gamma   90.00
#
_symmetry.space_group_name_H-M   'P 1'
#
loop_
_entity.id
_entity.type
_entity.pdbx_description
1 polymer ?
#
loop_
_entity_poly.entity_id
_entity_poly.type
_entity_poly.pdbx_seq_one_letter_code
_entity_poly.pdbx_strand_id
1 'polypeptide(L)'
;MNLKILHNKHSNYFFLLTISLCLLQFFIKIDTDQVWIYITCFFLIITVGVSHGGLDNLKGRKLFNKLKLKSSFLTFYLAYISIAILILVLWFNFGQISLWTFLVLASYHFGKEDTPDELISKNKNKLLIFLKFFARGSTVIVMALFFNFEDTIAILQFISTDEYFMGFYTIDIAGLEWQDNIRWSLYFFILINMWGHIYLKSKKYWSSLLQDFLSIVFLNLVFEPFVAFTIYFCFLHSIRHSLLWSS
;
A
#
# COMPACT_ATOMS: atom_id res chain seq x y z
N MET A 1 24.18 4.14 10.80
CA MET A 1 24.27 3.42 9.49
C MET A 1 23.71 4.32 8.40
N ASN A 2 24.30 4.35 7.20
CA ASN A 2 23.80 5.25 6.13
C ASN A 2 22.42 4.76 5.65
N LEU A 3 21.37 5.59 5.84
CA LEU A 3 19.98 5.29 5.49
C LEU A 3 19.81 4.79 4.04
N LYS A 4 20.63 5.32 3.11
CA LYS A 4 20.66 4.87 1.72
C LYS A 4 21.07 3.40 1.60
N ILE A 5 22.15 3.02 2.28
CA ILE A 5 22.65 1.64 2.21
C ILE A 5 21.60 0.69 2.76
N LEU A 6 20.94 1.10 3.85
CA LEU A 6 19.86 0.32 4.46
C LEU A 6 18.69 0.14 3.51
N HIS A 7 18.21 1.23 2.91
CA HIS A 7 17.11 1.20 1.95
C HIS A 7 17.41 0.27 0.76
N ASN A 8 18.59 0.44 0.13
CA ASN A 8 18.96 -0.38 -1.04
C ASN A 8 19.15 -1.86 -0.67
N LYS A 9 19.75 -2.16 0.48
CA LYS A 9 19.87 -3.54 0.97
C LYS A 9 18.51 -4.16 1.21
N HIS A 10 17.59 -3.43 1.83
CA HIS A 10 16.24 -3.93 2.08
C HIS A 10 15.47 -4.20 0.78
N SER A 11 15.54 -3.31 -0.22
CA SER A 11 14.94 -3.55 -1.54
C SER A 11 15.52 -4.80 -2.20
N ASN A 12 16.85 -5.01 -2.13
CA ASN A 12 17.48 -6.22 -2.66
C ASN A 12 16.98 -7.49 -1.96
N TYR A 13 16.91 -7.50 -0.63
CA TYR A 13 16.42 -8.66 0.11
C TYR A 13 14.95 -8.94 -0.18
N PHE A 14 14.13 -7.91 -0.26
CA PHE A 14 12.73 -8.07 -0.61
C PHE A 14 12.55 -8.61 -2.04
N PHE A 15 13.32 -8.10 -3.00
CA PHE A 15 13.30 -8.60 -4.37
C PHE A 15 13.72 -10.07 -4.45
N LEU A 16 14.79 -10.47 -3.75
CA LEU A 16 15.22 -11.85 -3.68
C LEU A 16 14.17 -12.74 -3.03
N LEU A 17 13.55 -12.31 -1.94
CA LEU A 17 12.45 -13.00 -1.29
C LEU A 17 11.29 -13.20 -2.27
N THR A 18 10.88 -12.15 -2.97
CA THR A 18 9.80 -12.21 -3.97
C THR A 18 10.11 -13.23 -5.05
N ILE A 19 11.30 -13.18 -5.66
CA ILE A 19 11.69 -14.16 -6.69
C ILE A 19 11.67 -15.57 -6.13
N SER A 20 12.20 -15.78 -4.91
CA SER A 20 12.19 -17.11 -4.28
C SER A 20 10.78 -17.64 -4.05
N LEU A 21 9.84 -16.79 -3.58
CA LEU A 21 8.44 -17.16 -3.39
C LEU A 21 7.74 -17.45 -4.73
N CYS A 22 7.98 -16.66 -5.75
CA CYS A 22 7.41 -16.88 -7.08
C CYS A 22 7.93 -18.19 -7.71
N LEU A 23 9.21 -18.48 -7.57
CA LEU A 23 9.79 -19.76 -8.02
C LEU A 23 9.22 -20.93 -7.23
N LEU A 24 9.10 -20.80 -5.91
CA LEU A 24 8.47 -21.81 -5.06
C LEU A 24 7.05 -22.11 -5.54
N GLN A 25 6.25 -21.08 -5.76
CA GLN A 25 4.87 -21.20 -6.25
C GLN A 25 4.82 -21.87 -7.63
N PHE A 26 5.75 -21.51 -8.53
CA PHE A 26 5.82 -22.09 -9.86
C PHE A 26 6.09 -23.62 -9.83
N PHE A 27 7.00 -24.07 -8.93
CA PHE A 27 7.36 -25.50 -8.85
C PHE A 27 6.39 -26.32 -8.00
N ILE A 28 5.92 -25.79 -6.86
CA ILE A 28 5.09 -26.54 -5.89
C ILE A 28 3.60 -26.38 -6.20
N LYS A 29 3.18 -25.26 -6.82
CA LYS A 29 1.77 -24.94 -7.13
C LYS A 29 0.89 -25.05 -5.89
N ILE A 30 1.27 -24.32 -4.84
CA ILE A 30 0.48 -24.25 -3.62
C ILE A 30 -0.86 -23.61 -3.96
N ASP A 31 -1.94 -24.28 -3.59
CA ASP A 31 -3.29 -23.72 -3.71
C ASP A 31 -3.44 -22.61 -2.67
N THR A 32 -3.49 -21.34 -3.15
CA THR A 32 -3.52 -20.16 -2.29
C THR A 32 -4.90 -19.87 -1.73
N ASP A 33 -5.96 -20.54 -2.22
CA ASP A 33 -7.33 -20.46 -1.69
C ASP A 33 -7.54 -21.22 -0.37
N GLN A 34 -6.51 -21.90 0.12
CA GLN A 34 -6.60 -22.67 1.36
C GLN A 34 -6.80 -21.75 2.58
N VAL A 35 -7.77 -22.06 3.43
CA VAL A 35 -8.12 -21.30 4.64
C VAL A 35 -6.90 -21.05 5.54
N TRP A 36 -6.00 -22.02 5.67
CA TRP A 36 -4.79 -21.87 6.49
C TRP A 36 -3.83 -20.80 5.95
N ILE A 37 -3.82 -20.55 4.63
CA ILE A 37 -3.02 -19.46 4.03
C ILE A 37 -3.61 -18.12 4.44
N TYR A 38 -4.94 -17.95 4.36
CA TYR A 38 -5.61 -16.72 4.82
C TYR A 38 -5.37 -16.48 6.31
N ILE A 39 -5.45 -17.51 7.14
CA ILE A 39 -5.13 -17.41 8.57
C ILE A 39 -3.68 -16.96 8.78
N THR A 40 -2.73 -17.55 8.03
CA THR A 40 -1.32 -17.17 8.10
C THR A 40 -1.10 -15.72 7.67
N CYS A 41 -1.71 -15.29 6.57
CA CYS A 41 -1.67 -13.91 6.11
C CYS A 41 -2.21 -12.96 7.17
N PHE A 42 -3.36 -13.27 7.76
CA PHE A 42 -3.97 -12.46 8.81
C PHE A 42 -3.06 -12.37 10.05
N PHE A 43 -2.47 -13.47 10.47
CA PHE A 43 -1.51 -13.52 11.55
C PHE A 43 -0.27 -12.65 11.26
N LEU A 44 0.27 -12.71 10.05
CA LEU A 44 1.39 -11.86 9.62
C LEU A 44 1.02 -10.38 9.63
N ILE A 45 -0.16 -10.03 9.15
CA ILE A 45 -0.64 -8.63 9.16
C ILE A 45 -0.73 -8.11 10.60
N ILE A 46 -1.29 -8.88 11.53
CA ILE A 46 -1.45 -8.47 12.93
C ILE A 46 -0.09 -8.37 13.64
N THR A 47 0.81 -9.32 13.42
CA THR A 47 2.08 -9.40 14.16
C THR A 47 3.16 -8.51 13.56
N VAL A 48 3.38 -8.57 12.25
CA VAL A 48 4.43 -7.81 11.55
C VAL A 48 3.88 -6.53 10.97
N GLY A 49 2.72 -6.61 10.29
CA GLY A 49 2.12 -5.48 9.60
C GLY A 49 1.70 -4.37 10.55
N VAL A 50 0.96 -4.68 11.61
CA VAL A 50 0.44 -3.69 12.56
C VAL A 50 1.51 -3.21 13.55
N SER A 51 2.59 -3.98 13.74
CA SER A 51 3.65 -3.63 14.70
C SER A 51 4.31 -2.26 14.45
N HIS A 52 4.33 -1.79 13.20
CA HIS A 52 4.85 -0.46 12.90
C HIS A 52 3.99 0.68 13.49
N GLY A 53 2.69 0.44 13.74
CA GLY A 53 1.81 1.36 14.46
C GLY A 53 2.22 1.61 15.92
N GLY A 54 3.02 0.74 16.51
CA GLY A 54 3.61 0.95 17.83
C GLY A 54 4.47 2.23 17.93
N LEU A 55 4.98 2.72 16.79
CA LEU A 55 5.74 3.97 16.69
C LEU A 55 4.84 5.23 16.58
N ASP A 56 3.54 5.07 16.39
CA ASP A 56 2.61 6.20 16.22
C ASP A 56 2.52 7.06 17.48
N ASN A 57 2.68 6.48 18.66
CA ASN A 57 2.78 7.24 19.91
C ASN A 57 3.95 8.24 19.89
N LEU A 58 5.09 7.87 19.33
CA LEU A 58 6.25 8.78 19.20
C LEU A 58 5.97 9.89 18.18
N LYS A 59 5.33 9.55 17.06
CA LYS A 59 4.89 10.53 16.06
C LYS A 59 3.83 11.48 16.65
N GLY A 60 2.87 10.94 17.37
CA GLY A 60 1.83 11.70 18.06
C GLY A 60 2.40 12.71 19.06
N ARG A 61 3.34 12.31 19.91
CA ARG A 61 4.02 13.22 20.85
C ARG A 61 4.73 14.36 20.12
N LYS A 62 5.44 14.08 19.02
CA LYS A 62 6.09 15.12 18.21
C LYS A 62 5.06 16.09 17.64
N LEU A 63 3.91 15.61 17.20
CA LEU A 63 2.81 16.42 16.67
C LEU A 63 2.20 17.32 17.77
N PHE A 64 1.87 16.75 18.95
CA PHE A 64 1.35 17.51 20.08
C PHE A 64 2.32 18.62 20.53
N ASN A 65 3.61 18.31 20.61
CA ASN A 65 4.63 19.31 20.94
C ASN A 65 4.70 20.44 19.90
N LYS A 66 4.59 20.11 18.60
CA LYS A 66 4.57 21.10 17.51
C LYS A 66 3.32 21.99 17.57
N LEU A 67 2.19 21.44 17.98
CA LEU A 67 0.92 22.17 18.15
C LEU A 67 0.83 22.87 19.51
N LYS A 68 1.88 22.81 20.36
CA LYS A 68 1.91 23.36 21.72
C LYS A 68 0.77 22.83 22.62
N LEU A 69 0.28 21.63 22.34
CA LEU A 69 -0.73 20.97 23.14
C LEU A 69 -0.05 20.17 24.26
N LYS A 70 -0.66 20.14 25.46
CA LYS A 70 -0.18 19.24 26.54
C LYS A 70 -0.27 17.80 26.05
N SER A 71 0.89 17.20 25.79
CA SER A 71 0.95 15.79 25.39
C SER A 71 0.95 14.93 26.66
N SER A 72 -0.22 14.41 27.04
CA SER A 72 -0.26 13.30 27.97
C SER A 72 -0.47 12.00 27.19
N PHE A 73 0.01 10.90 27.75
CA PHE A 73 -0.24 9.56 27.23
C PHE A 73 -1.75 9.32 27.04
N LEU A 74 -2.53 9.68 28.04
CA LEU A 74 -3.99 9.55 28.02
C LEU A 74 -4.64 10.36 26.88
N THR A 75 -4.25 11.61 26.68
CA THR A 75 -4.80 12.47 25.63
C THR A 75 -4.55 11.91 24.24
N PHE A 76 -3.34 11.33 24.02
CA PHE A 76 -3.03 10.70 22.75
C PHE A 76 -3.94 9.49 22.48
N TYR A 77 -4.07 8.57 23.45
CA TYR A 77 -4.88 7.36 23.25
C TYR A 77 -6.37 7.66 23.18
N LEU A 78 -6.88 8.63 23.94
CA LEU A 78 -8.27 9.05 23.80
C LEU A 78 -8.56 9.61 22.41
N ALA A 79 -7.69 10.47 21.87
CA ALA A 79 -7.83 10.99 20.52
C ALA A 79 -7.73 9.84 19.48
N TYR A 80 -6.80 8.93 19.65
CA TYR A 80 -6.60 7.79 18.75
C TYR A 80 -7.83 6.87 18.71
N ILE A 81 -8.36 6.50 19.88
CA ILE A 81 -9.57 5.67 19.99
C ILE A 81 -10.79 6.41 19.44
N SER A 82 -10.94 7.71 19.73
CA SER A 82 -12.05 8.52 19.20
C SER A 82 -12.06 8.57 17.67
N ILE A 83 -10.88 8.72 17.06
CA ILE A 83 -10.75 8.68 15.59
C ILE A 83 -11.07 7.27 15.06
N ALA A 84 -10.61 6.21 15.72
CA ALA A 84 -10.91 4.85 15.32
C ALA A 84 -12.42 4.56 15.37
N ILE A 85 -13.10 4.98 16.44
CA ILE A 85 -14.56 4.85 16.57
C ILE A 85 -15.27 5.66 15.47
N LEU A 86 -14.84 6.91 15.21
CA LEU A 86 -15.41 7.73 14.15
C LEU A 86 -15.28 7.04 12.77
N ILE A 87 -14.11 6.48 12.48
CA ILE A 87 -13.87 5.74 11.22
C ILE A 87 -14.82 4.54 11.14
N LEU A 88 -14.99 3.76 12.21
CA LEU A 88 -15.92 2.63 12.22
C LEU A 88 -17.37 3.08 11.99
N VAL A 89 -17.82 4.16 12.65
CA VAL A 89 -19.16 4.71 12.44
C VAL A 89 -19.35 5.15 10.99
N LEU A 90 -18.38 5.85 10.40
CA LEU A 90 -18.43 6.23 8.99
C LEU A 90 -18.44 5.01 8.07
N TRP A 91 -17.68 3.96 8.40
CA TRP A 91 -17.63 2.73 7.62
C TRP A 91 -18.98 2.01 7.58
N PHE A 92 -19.64 1.85 8.71
CA PHE A 92 -20.96 1.22 8.79
C PHE A 92 -22.09 2.02 8.13
N ASN A 93 -21.96 3.36 8.05
CA ASN A 93 -23.00 4.19 7.45
C ASN A 93 -22.72 4.56 5.98
N PHE A 94 -21.45 4.59 5.57
CA PHE A 94 -21.01 5.04 4.25
C PHE A 94 -19.87 4.15 3.74
N GLY A 95 -20.07 2.83 3.71
CA GLY A 95 -19.03 1.84 3.45
C GLY A 95 -18.24 2.11 2.18
N GLN A 96 -18.90 2.39 1.07
CA GLN A 96 -18.26 2.67 -0.21
C GLN A 96 -17.39 3.95 -0.18
N ILE A 97 -17.93 5.05 0.35
CA ILE A 97 -17.17 6.32 0.46
C ILE A 97 -15.99 6.15 1.41
N SER A 98 -16.20 5.44 2.52
CA SER A 98 -15.15 5.14 3.49
C SER A 98 -14.03 4.30 2.89
N LEU A 99 -14.38 3.28 2.09
CA LEU A 99 -13.42 2.44 1.38
C LEU A 99 -12.57 3.26 0.39
N TRP A 100 -13.19 4.06 -0.48
CA TRP A 100 -12.45 4.90 -1.42
C TRP A 100 -11.54 5.90 -0.70
N THR A 101 -12.03 6.53 0.36
CA THR A 101 -11.24 7.44 1.20
C THR A 101 -10.06 6.70 1.82
N PHE A 102 -10.28 5.51 2.35
CA PHE A 102 -9.22 4.66 2.90
C PHE A 102 -8.16 4.30 1.85
N LEU A 103 -8.56 3.86 0.66
CA LEU A 103 -7.63 3.50 -0.42
C LEU A 103 -6.78 4.69 -0.86
N VAL A 104 -7.35 5.89 -0.95
CA VAL A 104 -6.61 7.13 -1.27
C VAL A 104 -5.61 7.48 -0.17
N LEU A 105 -6.03 7.43 1.10
CA LEU A 105 -5.15 7.72 2.24
C LEU A 105 -4.05 6.67 2.38
N ALA A 106 -4.37 5.38 2.23
CA ALA A 106 -3.42 4.29 2.27
C ALA A 106 -2.38 4.41 1.14
N SER A 107 -2.83 4.72 -0.08
CA SER A 107 -1.93 4.95 -1.22
C SER A 107 -0.94 6.08 -0.94
N TYR A 108 -1.42 7.21 -0.41
CA TYR A 108 -0.54 8.31 -0.04
C TYR A 108 0.43 7.91 1.08
N HIS A 109 -0.06 7.24 2.12
CA HIS A 109 0.74 6.79 3.27
C HIS A 109 1.84 5.83 2.86
N PHE A 110 1.50 4.76 2.14
CA PHE A 110 2.48 3.79 1.66
C PHE A 110 3.55 4.45 0.78
N GLY A 111 3.14 5.26 -0.17
CA GLY A 111 4.09 5.94 -1.04
C GLY A 111 5.01 6.91 -0.32
N LYS A 112 4.51 7.59 0.70
CA LYS A 112 5.31 8.51 1.52
C LYS A 112 6.35 7.76 2.35
N GLU A 113 5.92 6.73 3.09
CA GLU A 113 6.81 5.96 3.97
C GLU A 113 7.83 5.11 3.17
N ASP A 114 7.45 4.63 1.99
CA ASP A 114 8.33 3.84 1.14
C ASP A 114 9.32 4.69 0.31
N THR A 115 9.14 6.03 0.27
CA THR A 115 10.00 6.92 -0.52
C THR A 115 11.10 7.53 0.35
N PRO A 116 12.39 7.40 -0.04
CA PRO A 116 13.48 8.02 0.67
C PRO A 116 13.37 9.56 0.74
N ASP A 117 13.56 10.14 1.91
CA ASP A 117 13.46 11.59 2.15
C ASP A 117 14.34 12.43 1.23
N GLU A 118 15.52 11.92 0.85
CA GLU A 118 16.43 12.60 -0.07
C GLU A 118 15.82 12.86 -1.46
N LEU A 119 14.84 12.06 -1.88
CA LEU A 119 14.14 12.24 -3.16
C LEU A 119 13.07 13.35 -3.07
N ILE A 120 12.64 13.67 -1.85
CA ILE A 120 11.60 14.68 -1.57
C ILE A 120 12.23 16.06 -1.52
N SER A 121 13.39 16.18 -0.88
CA SER A 121 14.04 17.46 -0.53
C SER A 121 14.38 18.35 -1.72
N LYS A 122 14.49 17.78 -2.93
CA LYS A 122 14.86 18.49 -4.15
C LYS A 122 13.68 19.15 -4.89
N ASN A 123 12.46 18.87 -4.47
CA ASN A 123 11.29 19.35 -5.20
C ASN A 123 10.47 20.34 -4.34
N LYS A 124 10.29 21.57 -4.83
CA LYS A 124 9.54 22.63 -4.13
C LYS A 124 8.03 22.56 -4.38
N ASN A 125 7.58 21.80 -5.39
CA ASN A 125 6.16 21.72 -5.73
C ASN A 125 5.46 20.65 -4.90
N LYS A 126 4.62 21.09 -3.95
CA LYS A 126 3.87 20.21 -3.04
C LYS A 126 2.91 19.25 -3.76
N LEU A 127 2.26 19.72 -4.83
CA LEU A 127 1.34 18.89 -5.62
C LEU A 127 2.10 17.74 -6.31
N LEU A 128 3.26 18.04 -6.88
CA LEU A 128 4.08 17.02 -7.55
C LEU A 128 4.61 15.99 -6.54
N ILE A 129 4.95 16.42 -5.32
CA ILE A 129 5.34 15.51 -4.24
C ILE A 129 4.17 14.60 -3.86
N PHE A 130 2.97 15.17 -3.68
CA PHE A 130 1.76 14.42 -3.38
C PHE A 130 1.48 13.37 -4.45
N LEU A 131 1.48 13.77 -5.74
CA LEU A 131 1.24 12.86 -6.85
C LEU A 131 2.27 11.72 -6.92
N LYS A 132 3.54 11.99 -6.60
CA LYS A 132 4.58 10.97 -6.54
C LYS A 132 4.32 9.94 -5.44
N PHE A 133 3.95 10.39 -4.24
CA PHE A 133 3.62 9.48 -3.15
C PHE A 133 2.39 8.66 -3.49
N PHE A 134 1.35 9.33 -3.95
CA PHE A 134 0.11 8.66 -4.35
C PHE A 134 0.38 7.61 -5.44
N ALA A 135 1.10 7.98 -6.50
CA ALA A 135 1.44 7.07 -7.58
C ALA A 135 2.23 5.85 -7.08
N ARG A 136 3.21 6.05 -6.20
CA ARG A 136 4.01 4.94 -5.67
C ARG A 136 3.20 4.02 -4.76
N GLY A 137 2.46 4.57 -3.81
CA GLY A 137 1.73 3.75 -2.85
C GLY A 137 0.49 3.08 -3.43
N SER A 138 -0.14 3.66 -4.46
CA SER A 138 -1.24 3.01 -5.18
C SER A 138 -0.79 1.83 -6.04
N THR A 139 0.50 1.66 -6.29
CA THR A 139 1.02 0.58 -7.16
C THR A 139 0.52 -0.79 -6.72
N VAL A 140 0.50 -1.09 -5.42
CA VAL A 140 0.04 -2.39 -4.92
C VAL A 140 -1.44 -2.63 -5.22
N ILE A 141 -2.29 -1.61 -5.06
CA ILE A 141 -3.73 -1.70 -5.34
C ILE A 141 -3.97 -1.81 -6.85
N VAL A 142 -3.28 -0.99 -7.64
CA VAL A 142 -3.41 -0.96 -9.09
C VAL A 142 -2.94 -2.27 -9.71
N MET A 143 -1.84 -2.87 -9.23
CA MET A 143 -1.37 -4.16 -9.74
C MET A 143 -2.31 -5.31 -9.36
N ALA A 144 -2.91 -5.28 -8.16
CA ALA A 144 -3.94 -6.24 -7.79
C ALA A 144 -5.16 -6.16 -8.73
N LEU A 145 -5.67 -4.95 -8.97
CA LEU A 145 -6.77 -4.73 -9.92
C LEU A 145 -6.40 -5.09 -11.37
N PHE A 146 -5.15 -4.94 -11.75
CA PHE A 146 -4.72 -5.24 -13.11
C PHE A 146 -4.57 -6.73 -13.40
N PHE A 147 -3.95 -7.48 -12.48
CA PHE A 147 -3.69 -8.91 -12.68
C PHE A 147 -4.82 -9.80 -12.18
N ASN A 148 -5.53 -9.41 -11.11
CA ASN A 148 -6.54 -10.20 -10.41
C ASN A 148 -7.80 -9.35 -10.16
N PHE A 149 -8.41 -8.85 -11.23
CA PHE A 149 -9.49 -7.88 -11.13
C PHE A 149 -10.69 -8.40 -10.34
N GLU A 150 -11.21 -9.58 -10.71
CA GLU A 150 -12.43 -10.15 -10.11
C GLU A 150 -12.24 -10.44 -8.62
N ASP A 151 -11.11 -11.06 -8.25
CA ASP A 151 -10.80 -11.37 -6.84
C ASP A 151 -10.57 -10.10 -6.03
N THR A 152 -9.90 -9.10 -6.62
CA THR A 152 -9.69 -7.81 -5.97
C THR A 152 -11.01 -7.10 -5.72
N ILE A 153 -11.91 -7.09 -6.69
CA ILE A 153 -13.24 -6.49 -6.53
C ILE A 153 -14.05 -7.25 -5.49
N ALA A 154 -14.03 -8.58 -5.48
CA ALA A 154 -14.72 -9.37 -4.47
C ALA A 154 -14.25 -9.03 -3.04
N ILE A 155 -12.94 -8.86 -2.85
CA ILE A 155 -12.37 -8.41 -1.57
C ILE A 155 -12.86 -7.00 -1.21
N LEU A 156 -12.81 -6.06 -2.15
CA LEU A 156 -13.26 -4.68 -1.92
C LEU A 156 -14.74 -4.60 -1.59
N GLN A 157 -15.58 -5.40 -2.26
CA GLN A 157 -17.00 -5.52 -1.95
C GLN A 157 -17.24 -6.05 -0.54
N PHE A 158 -16.57 -7.14 -0.19
CA PHE A 158 -16.66 -7.72 1.15
C PHE A 158 -16.29 -6.70 2.24
N ILE A 159 -15.24 -5.91 2.01
CA ILE A 159 -14.78 -4.89 2.95
C ILE A 159 -15.73 -3.70 3.00
N SER A 160 -16.34 -3.29 1.89
CA SER A 160 -17.23 -2.12 1.85
C SER A 160 -18.56 -2.31 2.57
N THR A 161 -18.95 -3.57 2.84
CA THR A 161 -20.26 -3.92 3.43
C THR A 161 -21.46 -3.42 2.62
N ASP A 162 -21.26 -3.03 1.37
CA ASP A 162 -22.28 -2.42 0.52
C ASP A 162 -22.65 -3.39 -0.62
N GLU A 163 -23.88 -3.88 -0.61
CA GLU A 163 -24.41 -4.77 -1.66
C GLU A 163 -24.44 -4.09 -3.04
N TYR A 164 -24.48 -2.76 -3.08
CA TYR A 164 -24.55 -1.96 -4.30
C TYR A 164 -23.19 -1.50 -4.84
N PHE A 165 -22.08 -1.97 -4.29
CA PHE A 165 -20.73 -1.64 -4.80
C PHE A 165 -20.59 -1.96 -6.30
N MET A 166 -21.40 -2.90 -6.82
CA MET A 166 -21.46 -3.29 -8.23
C MET A 166 -22.24 -2.33 -9.13
N GLY A 167 -22.96 -1.34 -8.61
CA GLY A 167 -23.74 -0.41 -9.45
C GLY A 167 -22.92 0.36 -10.48
N PHE A 168 -21.60 0.45 -10.30
CA PHE A 168 -20.69 0.99 -11.29
C PHE A 168 -20.42 0.05 -12.49
N TYR A 169 -20.68 -1.23 -12.39
CA TYR A 169 -20.44 -2.22 -13.46
C TYR A 169 -21.49 -2.19 -14.59
N THR A 170 -22.63 -1.56 -14.34
CA THR A 170 -23.77 -1.58 -15.27
C THR A 170 -23.96 -0.28 -16.05
N ILE A 171 -23.07 0.72 -15.89
CA ILE A 171 -23.17 1.96 -16.66
C ILE A 171 -22.42 1.76 -17.99
N ASP A 172 -23.16 1.45 -19.04
CA ASP A 172 -22.65 1.42 -20.41
C ASP A 172 -22.37 2.85 -20.87
N ILE A 173 -21.09 3.24 -20.85
CA ILE A 173 -20.66 4.53 -21.41
C ILE A 173 -20.14 4.27 -22.81
N ALA A 174 -20.95 4.63 -23.80
CA ALA A 174 -20.59 4.65 -25.23
C ALA A 174 -20.33 3.28 -25.89
N GLY A 175 -21.00 2.20 -25.46
CA GLY A 175 -20.92 0.89 -26.13
C GLY A 175 -19.59 0.17 -25.96
N LEU A 176 -18.73 0.64 -25.03
CA LEU A 176 -17.54 -0.06 -24.59
C LEU A 176 -17.87 -0.81 -23.31
N GLU A 177 -17.57 -2.10 -23.29
CA GLU A 177 -17.73 -2.86 -22.07
C GLU A 177 -16.93 -2.20 -20.93
N TRP A 178 -17.56 -1.95 -19.80
CA TRP A 178 -16.99 -1.25 -18.64
C TRP A 178 -15.62 -1.82 -18.21
N GLN A 179 -15.49 -3.14 -18.30
CA GLN A 179 -14.26 -3.85 -17.98
C GLN A 179 -13.08 -3.37 -18.83
N ASP A 180 -13.31 -3.09 -20.11
CA ASP A 180 -12.24 -2.60 -20.99
C ASP A 180 -11.86 -1.15 -20.68
N ASN A 181 -12.82 -0.29 -20.33
CA ASN A 181 -12.54 1.09 -19.92
C ASN A 181 -11.76 1.16 -18.62
N ILE A 182 -12.09 0.31 -17.64
CA ILE A 182 -11.35 0.21 -16.37
C ILE A 182 -9.95 -0.34 -16.64
N ARG A 183 -9.80 -1.39 -17.44
CA ARG A 183 -8.48 -1.92 -17.82
C ARG A 183 -7.62 -0.87 -18.51
N TRP A 184 -8.15 -0.12 -19.48
CA TRP A 184 -7.43 0.95 -20.15
C TRP A 184 -7.06 2.09 -19.21
N SER A 185 -7.93 2.49 -18.30
CA SER A 185 -7.61 3.51 -17.30
C SER A 185 -6.55 3.03 -16.31
N LEU A 186 -6.56 1.74 -15.96
CA LEU A 186 -5.51 1.10 -15.16
C LEU A 186 -4.18 1.03 -15.91
N TYR A 187 -4.17 0.68 -17.20
CA TYR A 187 -2.96 0.76 -18.03
C TYR A 187 -2.38 2.17 -18.06
N PHE A 188 -3.23 3.18 -18.25
CA PHE A 188 -2.80 4.58 -18.25
C PHE A 188 -2.25 4.99 -16.87
N PHE A 189 -2.89 4.56 -15.79
CA PHE A 189 -2.43 4.81 -14.43
C PHE A 189 -1.10 4.11 -14.13
N ILE A 190 -0.90 2.88 -14.62
CA ILE A 190 0.37 2.16 -14.54
C ILE A 190 1.46 2.89 -15.30
N LEU A 191 1.17 3.37 -16.52
CA LEU A 191 2.12 4.17 -17.30
C LEU A 191 2.49 5.45 -16.57
N ILE A 192 1.54 6.16 -15.97
CA ILE A 192 1.83 7.35 -15.14
C ILE A 192 2.69 6.99 -13.94
N ASN A 193 2.43 5.85 -13.28
CA ASN A 193 3.25 5.35 -12.18
C ASN A 193 4.67 5.03 -12.65
N MET A 194 4.83 4.34 -13.76
CA MET A 194 6.15 4.09 -14.36
C MET A 194 6.87 5.40 -14.71
N TRP A 195 6.16 6.36 -15.31
CA TRP A 195 6.72 7.70 -15.60
C TRP A 195 7.06 8.46 -14.31
N GLY A 196 6.25 8.37 -13.27
CA GLY A 196 6.55 8.92 -11.95
C GLY A 196 7.84 8.34 -11.36
N HIS A 197 8.05 7.03 -11.51
CA HIS A 197 9.28 6.37 -11.10
C HIS A 197 10.49 6.77 -11.96
N ILE A 198 10.31 6.91 -13.27
CA ILE A 198 11.36 7.37 -14.20
C ILE A 198 11.74 8.82 -13.93
N TYR A 199 10.77 9.68 -13.63
CA TYR A 199 10.99 11.10 -13.35
C TYR A 199 11.64 11.37 -11.97
N LEU A 200 11.61 10.37 -11.07
CA LEU A 200 12.36 10.38 -9.81
C LEU A 200 13.88 10.30 -10.01
N LYS A 201 14.37 10.62 -11.22
CA LYS A 201 15.74 10.66 -11.74
C LYS A 201 16.84 10.84 -10.68
N SER A 202 16.87 10.02 -9.66
CA SER A 202 18.02 9.86 -8.81
C SER A 202 18.73 8.59 -9.25
N LYS A 203 19.81 8.72 -10.02
CA LYS A 203 20.74 7.61 -10.32
C LYS A 203 21.09 6.78 -9.07
N LYS A 204 20.93 7.41 -7.89
CA LYS A 204 21.28 6.87 -6.59
C LYS A 204 20.30 5.79 -6.06
N TYR A 205 18.99 5.89 -6.36
CA TYR A 205 17.92 5.01 -5.85
C TYR A 205 17.20 4.24 -6.96
N TRP A 206 17.60 4.44 -8.22
CA TRP A 206 16.91 3.85 -9.36
C TRP A 206 16.77 2.32 -9.25
N SER A 207 17.86 1.64 -8.90
CA SER A 207 17.86 0.18 -8.77
C SER A 207 16.88 -0.31 -7.71
N SER A 208 16.90 0.29 -6.51
CA SER A 208 16.00 -0.11 -5.43
C SER A 208 14.53 0.20 -5.73
N LEU A 209 14.26 1.34 -6.38
CA LEU A 209 12.90 1.70 -6.81
C LEU A 209 12.36 0.74 -7.86
N LEU A 210 13.21 0.34 -8.82
CA LEU A 210 12.83 -0.64 -9.83
C LEU A 210 12.60 -2.02 -9.22
N GLN A 211 13.46 -2.44 -8.29
CA GLN A 211 13.30 -3.72 -7.58
C GLN A 211 12.00 -3.75 -6.76
N ASP A 212 11.68 -2.69 -6.03
CA ASP A 212 10.41 -2.58 -5.30
C ASP A 212 9.21 -2.71 -6.24
N PHE A 213 9.25 -2.00 -7.38
CA PHE A 213 8.19 -2.04 -8.39
C PHE A 213 8.04 -3.43 -8.99
N LEU A 214 9.13 -4.03 -9.45
CA LEU A 214 9.11 -5.37 -10.04
C LEU A 214 8.65 -6.43 -9.03
N SER A 215 9.02 -6.28 -7.75
CA SER A 215 8.53 -7.17 -6.69
C SER A 215 7.01 -7.13 -6.58
N ILE A 216 6.41 -5.93 -6.56
CA ILE A 216 4.96 -5.77 -6.49
C ILE A 216 4.28 -6.37 -7.73
N VAL A 217 4.85 -6.16 -8.92
CA VAL A 217 4.35 -6.75 -10.17
C VAL A 217 4.38 -8.28 -10.10
N PHE A 218 5.52 -8.88 -9.75
CA PHE A 218 5.66 -10.33 -9.68
C PHE A 218 4.76 -10.97 -8.61
N LEU A 219 4.60 -10.33 -7.46
CA LEU A 219 3.67 -10.82 -6.44
C LEU A 219 2.23 -10.89 -6.97
N ASN A 220 1.74 -9.83 -7.61
CA ASN A 220 0.37 -9.80 -8.12
C ASN A 220 0.18 -10.64 -9.39
N LEU A 221 1.25 -10.96 -10.13
CA LEU A 221 1.20 -11.88 -11.27
C LEU A 221 1.08 -13.34 -10.83
N VAL A 222 1.63 -13.69 -9.66
CA VAL A 222 1.78 -15.09 -9.23
C VAL A 222 0.85 -15.47 -8.09
N PHE A 223 0.48 -14.52 -7.24
CA PHE A 223 -0.34 -14.74 -6.06
C PHE A 223 -1.65 -13.96 -6.13
N GLU A 224 -2.65 -14.47 -5.43
CA GLU A 224 -3.91 -13.76 -5.21
C GLU A 224 -3.70 -12.42 -4.48
N PRO A 225 -4.65 -11.47 -4.64
CA PRO A 225 -4.51 -10.11 -4.14
C PRO A 225 -4.20 -10.03 -2.64
N PHE A 226 -4.86 -10.86 -1.83
CA PHE A 226 -4.68 -10.84 -0.38
C PHE A 226 -3.29 -11.34 0.05
N VAL A 227 -2.81 -12.41 -0.59
CA VAL A 227 -1.46 -12.95 -0.34
C VAL A 227 -0.39 -11.98 -0.82
N ALA A 228 -0.53 -11.45 -2.04
CA ALA A 228 0.37 -10.46 -2.61
C ALA A 228 0.46 -9.21 -1.74
N PHE A 229 -0.69 -8.69 -1.28
CA PHE A 229 -0.77 -7.56 -0.37
C PHE A 229 -0.08 -7.87 0.97
N THR A 230 -0.32 -9.04 1.54
CA THR A 230 0.29 -9.43 2.82
C THR A 230 1.81 -9.46 2.75
N ILE A 231 2.36 -10.05 1.69
CA ILE A 231 3.82 -10.10 1.49
C ILE A 231 4.39 -8.70 1.34
N TYR A 232 3.78 -7.86 0.50
CA TYR A 232 4.19 -6.46 0.35
C TYR A 232 4.10 -5.71 1.69
N PHE A 233 2.95 -5.75 2.35
CA PHE A 233 2.69 -4.96 3.54
C PHE A 233 3.60 -5.35 4.71
N CYS A 234 3.78 -6.65 4.95
CA CYS A 234 4.61 -7.11 6.05
C CYS A 234 6.11 -6.94 5.77
N PHE A 235 6.58 -7.38 4.61
CA PHE A 235 8.01 -7.52 4.36
C PHE A 235 8.64 -6.33 3.64
N LEU A 236 7.89 -5.58 2.81
CA LEU A 236 8.41 -4.36 2.22
C LEU A 236 8.10 -3.16 3.08
N HIS A 237 6.82 -2.86 3.30
CA HIS A 237 6.37 -1.63 3.94
C HIS A 237 6.69 -1.59 5.44
N SER A 238 6.20 -2.55 6.22
CA SER A 238 6.30 -2.51 7.69
C SER A 238 7.73 -2.69 8.19
N ILE A 239 8.49 -3.62 7.62
CA ILE A 239 9.90 -3.80 7.98
C ILE A 239 10.72 -2.57 7.60
N ARG A 240 10.52 -2.03 6.40
CA ARG A 240 11.21 -0.81 5.96
C ARG A 240 10.95 0.36 6.90
N HIS A 241 9.69 0.59 7.22
CA HIS A 241 9.29 1.63 8.17
C HIS A 241 10.00 1.46 9.51
N SER A 242 10.01 0.25 10.08
CA SER A 242 10.67 -0.04 11.35
C SER A 242 12.18 0.17 11.30
N LEU A 243 12.83 -0.25 10.22
CA LEU A 243 14.28 -0.08 10.03
C LEU A 243 14.71 1.39 9.90
N LEU A 244 13.92 2.21 9.21
CA LEU A 244 14.23 3.63 9.01
C LEU A 244 14.02 4.46 10.29
N TRP A 245 13.17 4.00 11.21
CA TRP A 245 12.95 4.68 12.50
C TRP A 245 13.95 4.27 13.59
N SER A 246 14.57 3.10 13.47
CA SER A 246 15.56 2.60 14.43
C SER A 246 16.99 3.11 14.16
N SER A 247 17.21 3.78 13.05
CA SER A 247 18.51 4.30 12.60
C SER A 247 18.63 5.81 12.78
#